data_3908f3529655ddb58ef824028111ad16
#
_entry.id   3908f3529655ddb58ef824028111ad16
#
_cell.length_a   1.000
_cell.length_b   1.000
_cell.length_c   1.000
_cell.angle_alpha   90.00
_cell.angle_beta   90.00
_cell.angle_gamma   90.00
#
_symmetry.space_group_name_H-M   'P 1'
#
loop_
_entity.id
_entity.type
_entity.pdbx_description
1 polymer ?
#
loop_
_entity_poly.entity_id
_entity_poly.type
_entity_poly.pdbx_seq_one_letter_code
_entity_poly.pdbx_strand_id
1 'polypeptide(L)'
;MLYGHSVGSPTDGRLIGGMHVDETAYLRVLPAYATGDVRWGVEPLVSMLDRAARSVRHQFPDAITSVGHLSREGGGAIDRHRSHESGRDADVGFFVRNTSGKQVLETNFVPFRGDGTAPAWPGALFDDARNWALVSAILEDPEAHVTHIFVASPLRARLLAYAERIGSPEALRVRAAETMHQPRGSLPHDDHFHVRIACPVPMQGCVENPGVHAPFPAHGAPGRSRRGLMPWTPSTRLPAERFPADAGVLENVPPPSTSSGRPATELPPPVPLDLSTGVDDVDG
;
A
#
# COMPACT_ATOMS: atom_id res chain seq x y z
N MET A 1 -12.49 21.67 11.12
CA MET A 1 -12.85 21.91 9.70
C MET A 1 -11.89 21.08 8.91
N LEU A 2 -12.35 20.13 8.07
CA LEU A 2 -11.47 19.30 7.25
C LEU A 2 -10.85 20.14 6.13
N TYR A 3 -9.54 20.01 5.92
CA TYR A 3 -8.89 20.60 4.76
C TYR A 3 -9.14 19.74 3.51
N GLY A 4 -9.47 20.42 2.43
CA GLY A 4 -9.76 19.79 1.16
C GLY A 4 -11.20 19.35 1.02
N HIS A 5 -11.78 19.67 -0.11
CA HIS A 5 -13.12 19.25 -0.52
C HIS A 5 -13.05 18.54 -1.84
N SER A 6 -13.41 17.25 -1.86
CA SER A 6 -13.50 16.44 -3.06
C SER A 6 -14.84 16.69 -3.76
N VAL A 7 -14.82 16.98 -5.04
CA VAL A 7 -16.01 17.17 -5.88
C VAL A 7 -15.91 16.24 -7.07
N GLY A 8 -17.00 15.59 -7.44
CA GLY A 8 -17.02 14.61 -8.53
C GLY A 8 -16.42 13.26 -8.13
N SER A 9 -16.05 12.47 -9.11
CA SER A 9 -15.47 11.14 -8.96
C SER A 9 -13.93 11.17 -9.02
N PRO A 10 -13.24 10.08 -8.68
CA PRO A 10 -11.79 9.99 -8.88
C PRO A 10 -11.33 10.16 -10.33
N THR A 11 -12.21 9.90 -11.31
CA THR A 11 -11.93 9.93 -12.76
C THR A 11 -12.56 11.09 -13.49
N ASP A 12 -13.32 11.93 -12.80
CA ASP A 12 -13.92 13.17 -13.31
C ASP A 12 -14.24 14.02 -12.07
N GLY A 13 -13.24 14.75 -11.60
CA GLY A 13 -13.37 15.43 -10.32
C GLY A 13 -12.46 16.63 -10.15
N ARG A 14 -12.61 17.24 -8.98
CA ARG A 14 -11.84 18.40 -8.54
C ARG A 14 -11.52 18.31 -7.05
N LEU A 15 -10.45 18.96 -6.66
CA LEU A 15 -10.03 19.16 -5.28
C LEU A 15 -10.06 20.68 -4.98
N ILE A 16 -10.72 21.08 -3.92
CA ILE A 16 -10.80 22.48 -3.49
C ILE A 16 -10.14 22.62 -2.12
N GLY A 17 -9.08 23.43 -2.04
CA GLY A 17 -8.38 23.69 -0.77
C GLY A 17 -7.73 22.43 -0.18
N GLY A 18 -7.14 21.61 -1.01
CA GLY A 18 -6.49 20.36 -0.59
C GLY A 18 -5.33 20.57 0.36
N MET A 19 -4.95 19.50 1.05
CA MET A 19 -3.75 19.42 1.87
C MET A 19 -2.59 18.90 1.04
N HIS A 20 -1.43 19.51 1.18
CA HIS A 20 -0.20 19.09 0.52
C HIS A 20 0.50 17.99 1.34
N VAL A 21 1.09 17.01 0.66
CA VAL A 21 1.96 16.02 1.30
C VAL A 21 3.35 16.62 1.46
N ASP A 22 3.77 16.80 2.71
CA ASP A 22 5.11 17.26 3.06
C ASP A 22 6.02 16.08 3.41
N GLU A 23 7.30 16.19 3.03
CA GLU A 23 8.29 15.21 3.39
C GLU A 23 8.64 15.28 4.88
N THR A 24 8.85 14.14 5.48
CA THR A 24 9.24 13.97 6.89
C THR A 24 10.46 13.05 7.00
N ALA A 25 10.89 12.74 8.23
CA ALA A 25 11.96 11.76 8.45
C ALA A 25 11.58 10.32 8.05
N TYR A 26 10.31 10.04 7.77
CA TYR A 26 9.76 8.71 7.48
C TYR A 26 8.82 8.66 6.27
N LEU A 27 8.54 9.80 5.64
CA LEU A 27 7.73 9.91 4.42
C LEU A 27 8.47 10.82 3.43
N ARG A 28 8.67 10.36 2.21
CA ARG A 28 9.32 11.14 1.14
C ARG A 28 8.53 11.07 -0.17
N VAL A 29 8.74 12.04 -1.01
CA VAL A 29 8.30 11.98 -2.41
C VAL A 29 9.41 11.35 -3.24
N LEU A 30 9.05 10.40 -4.11
CA LEU A 30 10.01 9.82 -5.06
C LEU A 30 10.55 10.90 -6.00
N PRO A 31 11.86 10.99 -6.24
CA PRO A 31 12.46 12.00 -7.12
C PRO A 31 11.83 12.10 -8.51
N ALA A 32 11.45 10.97 -9.11
CA ALA A 32 10.78 10.94 -10.41
C ALA A 32 9.38 11.61 -10.40
N TYR A 33 8.77 11.78 -9.24
CA TYR A 33 7.42 12.35 -9.05
C TYR A 33 7.46 13.72 -8.34
N ALA A 34 8.64 14.24 -8.04
CA ALA A 34 8.79 15.51 -7.34
C ALA A 34 8.45 16.72 -8.19
N THR A 35 8.48 16.60 -9.52
CA THR A 35 8.14 17.66 -10.46
C THR A 35 6.63 17.69 -10.73
N GLY A 36 6.07 18.88 -10.98
CA GLY A 36 4.66 19.04 -11.37
C GLY A 36 3.69 19.25 -10.22
N ASP A 37 4.15 19.19 -8.97
CA ASP A 37 3.37 19.45 -7.75
C ASP A 37 2.04 18.68 -7.68
N VAL A 38 2.10 17.37 -7.97
CA VAL A 38 0.94 16.46 -7.93
C VAL A 38 0.89 15.75 -6.59
N ARG A 39 0.82 16.52 -5.49
CA ARG A 39 0.97 16.04 -4.10
C ARG A 39 -0.15 16.50 -3.19
N TRP A 40 -1.31 16.82 -3.76
CA TRP A 40 -2.45 17.37 -3.03
C TRP A 40 -3.54 16.31 -2.83
N GLY A 41 -4.18 16.32 -1.67
CA GLY A 41 -5.27 15.42 -1.35
C GLY A 41 -6.22 16.02 -0.32
N VAL A 42 -7.34 15.35 -0.07
CA VAL A 42 -8.17 15.66 1.09
C VAL A 42 -7.44 15.27 2.37
N GLU A 43 -7.66 16.00 3.45
CA GLU A 43 -6.98 15.80 4.74
C GLU A 43 -6.99 14.33 5.22
N PRO A 44 -8.12 13.58 5.18
CA PRO A 44 -8.12 12.18 5.61
C PRO A 44 -7.11 11.32 4.86
N LEU A 45 -6.92 11.54 3.53
CA LEU A 45 -5.94 10.81 2.73
C LEU A 45 -4.51 11.18 3.12
N VAL A 46 -4.19 12.48 3.16
CA VAL A 46 -2.83 12.95 3.43
C VAL A 46 -2.40 12.60 4.85
N SER A 47 -3.30 12.81 5.83
CA SER A 47 -3.04 12.45 7.23
C SER A 47 -2.91 10.93 7.44
N MET A 48 -3.66 10.12 6.70
CA MET A 48 -3.48 8.66 6.70
C MET A 48 -2.09 8.26 6.23
N LEU A 49 -1.59 8.85 5.13
CA LEU A 49 -0.25 8.55 4.62
C LEU A 49 0.83 8.85 5.67
N ASP A 50 0.73 9.98 6.38
CA ASP A 50 1.64 10.31 7.49
C ASP A 50 1.53 9.31 8.63
N ARG A 51 0.31 8.99 9.10
CA ARG A 51 0.10 8.02 10.19
C ARG A 51 0.60 6.62 9.80
N ALA A 52 0.33 6.17 8.57
CA ALA A 52 0.80 4.87 8.10
C ALA A 52 2.32 4.82 8.00
N ALA A 53 2.96 5.84 7.43
CA ALA A 53 4.41 5.95 7.36
C ALA A 53 5.06 5.94 8.75
N ARG A 54 4.49 6.68 9.71
CA ARG A 54 4.91 6.69 11.10
C ARG A 54 4.77 5.32 11.77
N SER A 55 3.67 4.62 11.52
CA SER A 55 3.43 3.27 12.04
C SER A 55 4.47 2.27 11.52
N VAL A 56 4.78 2.30 10.21
CA VAL A 56 5.83 1.46 9.63
C VAL A 56 7.19 1.83 10.21
N ARG A 57 7.51 3.12 10.36
CA ARG A 57 8.76 3.59 10.98
C ARG A 57 8.91 3.12 12.42
N HIS A 58 7.83 3.06 13.17
CA HIS A 58 7.84 2.54 14.54
C HIS A 58 8.18 1.05 14.60
N GLN A 59 7.68 0.27 13.65
CA GLN A 59 7.97 -1.18 13.55
C GLN A 59 9.35 -1.45 12.94
N PHE A 60 9.79 -0.62 12.01
CA PHE A 60 11.06 -0.72 11.28
C PHE A 60 11.78 0.63 11.36
N PRO A 61 12.69 0.84 12.33
CA PRO A 61 13.26 2.15 12.65
C PRO A 61 14.02 2.85 11.51
N ASP A 62 14.40 2.14 10.45
CA ASP A 62 15.05 2.66 9.25
C ASP A 62 14.07 2.88 8.07
N ALA A 63 12.79 2.51 8.23
CA ALA A 63 11.82 2.58 7.14
C ALA A 63 11.49 4.03 6.74
N ILE A 64 11.46 4.29 5.44
CA ILE A 64 11.00 5.55 4.84
C ILE A 64 9.97 5.17 3.77
N THR A 65 8.73 5.58 3.97
CA THR A 65 7.66 5.37 3.00
C THR A 65 7.82 6.35 1.84
N SER A 66 7.71 5.86 0.62
CA SER A 66 7.80 6.67 -0.60
C SER A 66 6.42 6.89 -1.20
N VAL A 67 6.10 8.12 -1.60
CA VAL A 67 4.88 8.45 -2.35
C VAL A 67 5.22 8.99 -3.72
N GLY A 68 4.34 8.73 -4.69
CA GLY A 68 4.37 9.31 -6.02
C GLY A 68 3.32 10.38 -6.18
N HIS A 69 2.45 10.22 -7.19
CA HIS A 69 1.37 11.16 -7.45
C HIS A 69 0.18 10.98 -6.49
N LEU A 70 -0.39 12.11 -6.10
CA LEU A 70 -1.74 12.25 -5.54
C LEU A 70 -2.60 12.99 -6.57
N SER A 71 -3.06 14.19 -6.24
CA SER A 71 -3.78 15.09 -7.16
C SER A 71 -3.03 16.40 -7.36
N ARG A 72 -3.41 17.16 -8.38
CA ARG A 72 -3.04 18.57 -8.50
C ARG A 72 -3.75 19.38 -7.40
N GLU A 73 -3.27 20.57 -7.09
CA GLU A 73 -3.88 21.46 -6.10
C GLU A 73 -5.38 21.68 -6.34
N GLY A 74 -5.78 21.89 -7.61
CA GLY A 74 -7.18 22.05 -8.01
C GLY A 74 -7.88 20.75 -8.43
N GLY A 75 -7.21 19.60 -8.35
CA GLY A 75 -7.67 18.36 -8.94
C GLY A 75 -7.62 18.36 -10.47
N GLY A 76 -8.49 17.57 -11.10
CA GLY A 76 -8.55 17.42 -12.55
C GLY A 76 -7.52 16.46 -13.12
N ALA A 77 -7.55 16.24 -14.41
CA ALA A 77 -6.77 15.24 -15.12
C ALA A 77 -5.25 15.39 -14.95
N ILE A 78 -4.58 14.26 -14.77
CA ILE A 78 -3.13 14.13 -14.72
C ILE A 78 -2.70 13.20 -15.85
N ASP A 79 -1.66 13.56 -16.58
CA ASP A 79 -1.12 12.74 -17.65
C ASP A 79 -0.80 11.32 -17.19
N ARG A 80 -1.17 10.33 -17.98
CA ARG A 80 -0.98 8.90 -17.72
C ARG A 80 -1.81 8.30 -16.58
N HIS A 81 -2.66 9.09 -15.91
CA HIS A 81 -3.56 8.59 -14.88
C HIS A 81 -5.01 8.69 -15.34
N ARG A 82 -5.80 7.64 -15.08
CA ARG A 82 -7.25 7.65 -15.30
C ARG A 82 -8.01 8.18 -14.10
N SER A 83 -7.35 8.41 -13.00
CA SER A 83 -7.92 8.89 -11.75
C SER A 83 -7.00 9.92 -11.11
N HIS A 84 -7.05 10.13 -9.81
CA HIS A 84 -6.35 11.18 -9.09
C HIS A 84 -6.95 12.59 -9.27
N GLU A 85 -8.15 12.70 -9.81
CA GLU A 85 -8.72 14.01 -10.13
C GLU A 85 -9.40 14.72 -8.96
N SER A 86 -9.78 13.96 -7.90
CA SER A 86 -10.62 14.49 -6.82
C SER A 86 -9.95 14.52 -5.43
N GLY A 87 -8.64 14.30 -5.35
CA GLY A 87 -7.90 14.34 -4.08
C GLY A 87 -8.07 13.12 -3.18
N ARG A 88 -8.60 12.00 -3.70
CA ARG A 88 -8.87 10.78 -2.93
C ARG A 88 -8.00 9.58 -3.31
N ASP A 89 -7.05 9.77 -4.21
CA ASP A 89 -6.13 8.74 -4.70
C ASP A 89 -4.69 9.11 -4.36
N ALA A 90 -3.88 8.11 -4.05
CA ALA A 90 -2.44 8.26 -3.83
C ALA A 90 -1.69 7.03 -4.33
N ASP A 91 -0.59 7.25 -5.06
CA ASP A 91 0.37 6.22 -5.41
C ASP A 91 1.44 6.13 -4.32
N VAL A 92 1.58 4.95 -3.72
CA VAL A 92 2.51 4.69 -2.62
C VAL A 92 3.49 3.60 -3.06
N GLY A 93 4.78 3.92 -3.09
CA GLY A 93 5.83 3.01 -3.52
C GLY A 93 5.92 1.76 -2.65
N PHE A 94 6.24 0.63 -3.27
CA PHE A 94 6.57 -0.56 -2.51
C PHE A 94 7.86 -0.35 -1.71
N PHE A 95 7.92 -0.92 -0.52
CA PHE A 95 9.18 -1.09 0.17
C PHE A 95 10.05 -2.11 -0.56
N VAL A 96 11.24 -1.68 -0.92
CA VAL A 96 12.26 -2.47 -1.59
C VAL A 96 13.37 -2.77 -0.61
N ARG A 97 13.88 -3.99 -0.61
CA ARG A 97 15.06 -4.37 0.17
C ARG A 97 16.15 -4.97 -0.71
N ASN A 98 17.38 -4.89 -0.28
CA ASN A 98 18.47 -5.64 -0.88
C ASN A 98 18.54 -7.08 -0.32
N THR A 99 19.50 -7.85 -0.79
CA THR A 99 19.73 -9.24 -0.36
C THR A 99 20.14 -9.36 1.11
N SER A 100 20.64 -8.29 1.73
CA SER A 100 20.94 -8.26 3.17
C SER A 100 19.75 -7.82 4.05
N GLY A 101 18.57 -7.58 3.44
CA GLY A 101 17.36 -7.18 4.16
C GLY A 101 17.25 -5.69 4.47
N LYS A 102 18.23 -4.88 4.06
CA LYS A 102 18.21 -3.43 4.25
C LYS A 102 17.32 -2.77 3.20
N GLN A 103 16.54 -1.76 3.60
CA GLN A 103 15.73 -0.98 2.66
C GLN A 103 16.63 -0.30 1.61
N VAL A 104 16.17 -0.33 0.38
CA VAL A 104 16.73 0.44 -0.75
C VAL A 104 15.81 1.62 -1.00
N LEU A 105 16.37 2.83 -1.06
CA LEU A 105 15.63 4.04 -1.41
C LEU A 105 15.78 4.28 -2.91
N GLU A 106 14.78 3.86 -3.64
CA GLU A 106 14.68 4.01 -5.09
C GLU A 106 14.36 5.46 -5.49
N THR A 107 14.63 5.83 -6.76
CA THR A 107 14.29 7.14 -7.32
C THR A 107 12.97 7.13 -8.10
N ASN A 108 12.47 5.95 -8.43
CA ASN A 108 11.24 5.71 -9.18
C ASN A 108 10.55 4.45 -8.63
N PHE A 109 9.30 4.22 -8.98
CA PHE A 109 8.65 2.94 -8.68
C PHE A 109 9.38 1.78 -9.35
N VAL A 110 9.46 0.64 -8.64
CA VAL A 110 10.17 -0.56 -9.06
C VAL A 110 9.17 -1.69 -9.34
N PRO A 111 9.04 -2.14 -10.59
CA PRO A 111 8.16 -3.25 -10.92
C PRO A 111 8.69 -4.59 -10.39
N PHE A 112 7.78 -5.37 -9.78
CA PHE A 112 8.07 -6.68 -9.22
C PHE A 112 7.23 -7.78 -9.85
N ARG A 113 7.82 -8.96 -9.98
CA ARG A 113 7.10 -10.20 -10.25
C ARG A 113 6.47 -10.76 -8.98
N GLY A 114 5.54 -11.69 -9.14
CA GLY A 114 4.87 -12.35 -8.01
C GLY A 114 5.79 -13.12 -7.07
N ASP A 115 6.99 -13.53 -7.54
CA ASP A 115 8.02 -14.12 -6.72
C ASP A 115 8.81 -13.11 -5.86
N GLY A 116 8.52 -11.81 -6.03
CA GLY A 116 9.17 -10.72 -5.32
C GLY A 116 10.50 -10.29 -5.91
N THR A 117 10.85 -10.73 -7.12
CA THR A 117 12.03 -10.27 -7.85
C THR A 117 11.71 -9.07 -8.74
N ALA A 118 12.70 -8.20 -8.97
CA ALA A 118 12.64 -7.08 -9.90
C ALA A 118 13.66 -7.29 -11.03
N PRO A 119 13.29 -7.85 -12.19
CA PRO A 119 14.24 -8.22 -13.23
C PRO A 119 15.06 -7.06 -13.80
N ALA A 120 14.45 -5.87 -13.88
CA ALA A 120 15.14 -4.66 -14.35
C ALA A 120 16.05 -4.03 -13.27
N TRP A 121 15.98 -4.52 -12.01
CA TRP A 121 16.71 -3.99 -10.86
C TRP A 121 17.40 -5.14 -10.10
N PRO A 122 18.52 -5.67 -10.62
CA PRO A 122 19.21 -6.82 -10.02
C PRO A 122 19.59 -6.57 -8.57
N GLY A 123 19.21 -7.49 -7.69
CA GLY A 123 19.44 -7.38 -6.24
C GLY A 123 18.34 -6.64 -5.45
N ALA A 124 17.39 -5.99 -6.13
CA ALA A 124 16.19 -5.46 -5.49
C ALA A 124 15.16 -6.57 -5.26
N LEU A 125 14.62 -6.63 -4.06
CA LEU A 125 13.62 -7.61 -3.63
C LEU A 125 12.43 -6.88 -3.01
N PHE A 126 11.24 -7.38 -3.28
CA PHE A 126 10.02 -6.92 -2.61
C PHE A 126 10.10 -7.22 -1.11
N ASP A 127 9.88 -6.22 -0.27
CA ASP A 127 9.94 -6.37 1.18
C ASP A 127 8.56 -6.73 1.74
N ASP A 128 8.28 -8.02 1.85
CA ASP A 128 6.98 -8.50 2.33
C ASP A 128 6.62 -7.92 3.70
N ALA A 129 7.60 -7.78 4.59
CA ALA A 129 7.35 -7.37 5.97
C ALA A 129 6.94 -5.89 6.05
N ARG A 130 7.72 -4.99 5.42
CA ARG A 130 7.41 -3.56 5.44
C ARG A 130 6.18 -3.24 4.58
N ASN A 131 6.00 -3.92 3.43
CA ASN A 131 4.82 -3.76 2.59
C ASN A 131 3.53 -4.23 3.28
N TRP A 132 3.57 -5.36 4.02
CA TRP A 132 2.42 -5.78 4.81
C TRP A 132 2.13 -4.83 5.98
N ALA A 133 3.15 -4.33 6.66
CA ALA A 133 2.98 -3.33 7.72
C ALA A 133 2.33 -2.04 7.18
N LEU A 134 2.71 -1.59 5.98
CA LEU A 134 2.11 -0.43 5.32
C LEU A 134 0.64 -0.69 4.96
N VAL A 135 0.33 -1.81 4.32
CA VAL A 135 -1.05 -2.20 3.98
C VAL A 135 -1.91 -2.30 5.25
N SER A 136 -1.37 -2.91 6.31
CA SER A 136 -2.07 -3.01 7.60
C SER A 136 -2.38 -1.63 8.18
N ALA A 137 -1.38 -0.74 8.25
CA ALA A 137 -1.56 0.61 8.79
C ALA A 137 -2.56 1.46 8.00
N ILE A 138 -2.56 1.33 6.66
CA ILE A 138 -3.52 1.99 5.76
C ILE A 138 -4.95 1.46 6.00
N LEU A 139 -5.11 0.14 6.14
CA LEU A 139 -6.42 -0.48 6.33
C LEU A 139 -6.99 -0.25 7.74
N GLU A 140 -6.14 -0.14 8.74
CA GLU A 140 -6.53 0.10 10.13
C GLU A 140 -6.68 1.58 10.47
N ASP A 141 -6.42 2.49 9.51
CA ASP A 141 -6.56 3.93 9.74
C ASP A 141 -8.01 4.27 10.13
N PRO A 142 -8.22 4.99 11.25
CA PRO A 142 -9.56 5.25 11.78
C PRO A 142 -10.33 6.34 11.05
N GLU A 143 -9.64 7.17 10.25
CA GLU A 143 -10.23 8.38 9.65
C GLU A 143 -10.38 8.26 8.13
N ALA A 144 -9.42 7.64 7.46
CA ALA A 144 -9.48 7.42 6.03
C ALA A 144 -10.17 6.08 5.73
N HIS A 145 -11.41 6.13 5.31
CA HIS A 145 -12.13 4.92 4.89
C HIS A 145 -11.57 4.41 3.56
N VAL A 146 -10.51 3.61 3.62
CA VAL A 146 -9.87 3.03 2.43
C VAL A 146 -10.80 2.01 1.79
N THR A 147 -11.12 2.24 0.52
CA THR A 147 -12.02 1.39 -0.29
C THR A 147 -11.25 0.50 -1.25
N HIS A 148 -10.09 0.94 -1.74
CA HIS A 148 -9.29 0.19 -2.70
C HIS A 148 -7.81 0.38 -2.42
N ILE A 149 -7.06 -0.71 -2.61
CA ILE A 149 -5.62 -0.72 -2.79
C ILE A 149 -5.37 -1.50 -4.08
N PHE A 150 -5.15 -0.78 -5.18
CA PHE A 150 -4.84 -1.45 -6.44
C PHE A 150 -3.40 -1.95 -6.40
N VAL A 151 -3.25 -3.22 -6.68
CA VAL A 151 -1.98 -3.94 -6.71
C VAL A 151 -2.11 -5.16 -7.64
N ALA A 152 -1.05 -5.51 -8.34
CA ALA A 152 -1.02 -6.66 -9.22
C ALA A 152 -1.39 -7.97 -8.49
N SER A 153 -2.25 -8.80 -9.10
CA SER A 153 -2.77 -10.01 -8.48
C SER A 153 -1.70 -10.95 -7.91
N PRO A 154 -0.52 -11.15 -8.56
CA PRO A 154 0.53 -11.98 -7.99
C PRO A 154 1.15 -11.41 -6.70
N LEU A 155 1.32 -10.08 -6.61
CA LEU A 155 1.84 -9.40 -5.42
C LEU A 155 0.81 -9.39 -4.29
N ARG A 156 -0.47 -9.20 -4.63
CA ARG A 156 -1.58 -9.37 -3.67
C ARG A 156 -1.56 -10.77 -3.05
N ALA A 157 -1.48 -11.81 -3.88
CA ALA A 157 -1.43 -13.18 -3.39
C ALA A 157 -0.22 -13.42 -2.46
N ARG A 158 0.95 -12.87 -2.83
CA ARG A 158 2.18 -12.91 -2.03
C ARG A 158 2.00 -12.26 -0.66
N LEU A 159 1.43 -11.06 -0.60
CA LEU A 159 1.18 -10.34 0.66
C LEU A 159 0.18 -11.06 1.57
N LEU A 160 -0.89 -11.61 1.01
CA LEU A 160 -1.87 -12.38 1.78
C LEU A 160 -1.25 -13.67 2.34
N ALA A 161 -0.44 -14.38 1.55
CA ALA A 161 0.31 -15.54 2.04
C ALA A 161 1.34 -15.17 3.11
N TYR A 162 1.99 -14.00 3.00
CA TYR A 162 2.86 -13.48 4.05
C TYR A 162 2.08 -13.21 5.33
N ALA A 163 0.95 -12.52 5.24
CA ALA A 163 0.08 -12.19 6.37
C ALA A 163 -0.41 -13.44 7.12
N GLU A 164 -0.79 -14.48 6.39
CA GLU A 164 -1.18 -15.76 6.97
C GLU A 164 -0.01 -16.42 7.71
N ARG A 165 1.17 -16.48 7.08
CA ARG A 165 2.37 -17.08 7.65
C ARG A 165 2.81 -16.43 8.96
N ILE A 166 2.64 -15.11 9.11
CA ILE A 166 2.99 -14.38 10.34
C ILE A 166 1.84 -14.37 11.38
N GLY A 167 0.71 -15.00 11.10
CA GLY A 167 -0.43 -15.02 12.01
C GLY A 167 -1.13 -13.66 12.17
N SER A 168 -1.16 -12.83 11.13
CA SER A 168 -1.93 -11.57 11.16
C SER A 168 -3.40 -11.83 11.50
N PRO A 169 -4.08 -10.92 12.21
CA PRO A 169 -5.49 -11.06 12.56
C PRO A 169 -6.36 -11.41 11.35
N GLU A 170 -7.25 -12.38 11.49
CA GLU A 170 -8.11 -12.85 10.39
C GLU A 170 -8.94 -11.71 9.81
N ALA A 171 -9.54 -10.87 10.64
CA ALA A 171 -10.33 -9.73 10.19
C ALA A 171 -9.53 -8.76 9.30
N LEU A 172 -8.25 -8.54 9.61
CA LEU A 172 -7.37 -7.71 8.79
C LEU A 172 -7.03 -8.40 7.47
N ARG A 173 -6.76 -9.70 7.48
CA ARG A 173 -6.49 -10.49 6.26
C ARG A 173 -7.70 -10.51 5.32
N VAL A 174 -8.91 -10.68 5.86
CA VAL A 174 -10.16 -10.62 5.09
C VAL A 174 -10.33 -9.23 4.48
N ARG A 175 -10.20 -8.18 5.29
CA ARG A 175 -10.29 -6.79 4.79
C ARG A 175 -9.26 -6.50 3.70
N ALA A 176 -8.02 -6.94 3.88
CA ALA A 176 -6.98 -6.80 2.87
C ALA A 176 -7.32 -7.56 1.58
N ALA A 177 -7.87 -8.77 1.69
CA ALA A 177 -8.28 -9.55 0.54
C ALA A 177 -9.44 -8.92 -0.24
N GLU A 178 -10.35 -8.22 0.43
CA GLU A 178 -11.47 -7.51 -0.19
C GLU A 178 -11.04 -6.18 -0.81
N THR A 179 -10.10 -5.48 -0.18
CA THR A 179 -9.68 -4.13 -0.58
C THR A 179 -8.58 -4.14 -1.63
N MET A 180 -7.65 -5.10 -1.56
CA MET A 180 -6.57 -5.24 -2.55
C MET A 180 -7.05 -5.94 -3.81
N HIS A 181 -6.87 -5.34 -4.99
CA HIS A 181 -7.15 -6.00 -6.27
C HIS A 181 -6.47 -5.29 -7.45
N GLN A 182 -6.31 -6.03 -8.56
CA GLN A 182 -5.90 -5.49 -9.85
C GLN A 182 -7.16 -5.05 -10.62
N PRO A 183 -7.31 -3.77 -10.99
CA PRO A 183 -8.44 -3.32 -11.82
C PRO A 183 -8.43 -3.98 -13.19
N ARG A 184 -9.62 -4.31 -13.70
CA ARG A 184 -9.75 -4.87 -15.05
C ARG A 184 -9.49 -3.79 -16.11
N GLY A 185 -8.71 -4.13 -17.14
CA GLY A 185 -8.43 -3.24 -18.25
C GLY A 185 -7.50 -2.06 -17.93
N SER A 186 -6.79 -2.10 -16.80
CA SER A 186 -5.70 -1.19 -16.48
C SER A 186 -4.34 -1.87 -16.65
N LEU A 187 -3.28 -1.08 -16.77
CA LEU A 187 -1.92 -1.56 -16.64
C LEU A 187 -1.72 -2.26 -15.29
N PRO A 188 -0.80 -3.23 -15.18
CA PRO A 188 -0.47 -3.85 -13.92
C PRO A 188 -0.02 -2.81 -12.90
N HIS A 189 -0.54 -2.89 -11.65
CA HIS A 189 0.00 -2.17 -10.51
C HIS A 189 1.04 -3.06 -9.85
N ASP A 190 2.15 -3.28 -10.54
CA ASP A 190 3.23 -4.18 -10.12
C ASP A 190 4.45 -3.44 -9.58
N ASP A 191 4.37 -2.09 -9.50
CA ASP A 191 5.44 -1.21 -9.07
C ASP A 191 5.07 -0.30 -7.88
N HIS A 192 3.77 -0.17 -7.55
CA HIS A 192 3.28 0.64 -6.42
C HIS A 192 1.90 0.15 -5.93
N PHE A 193 1.48 0.62 -4.77
CA PHE A 193 0.09 0.59 -4.33
C PHE A 193 -0.60 1.87 -4.77
N HIS A 194 -1.70 1.74 -5.52
CA HIS A 194 -2.60 2.86 -5.72
C HIS A 194 -3.72 2.78 -4.68
N VAL A 195 -3.72 3.69 -3.74
CA VAL A 195 -4.65 3.73 -2.61
C VAL A 195 -5.78 4.71 -2.90
N ARG A 196 -7.02 4.28 -2.65
CA ARG A 196 -8.22 5.13 -2.76
C ARG A 196 -9.04 5.09 -1.49
N ILE A 197 -9.47 6.27 -1.05
CA ILE A 197 -10.40 6.41 0.07
C ILE A 197 -11.83 6.71 -0.41
N ALA A 198 -12.82 6.37 0.42
CA ALA A 198 -14.22 6.78 0.23
C ALA A 198 -14.38 8.30 0.25
N CYS A 199 -15.53 8.78 -0.18
CA CYS A 199 -15.93 10.15 0.04
C CYS A 199 -15.92 10.47 1.55
N PRO A 200 -15.12 11.42 2.04
CA PRO A 200 -15.19 11.83 3.43
C PRO A 200 -16.55 12.41 3.79
N VAL A 201 -17.06 12.08 4.97
CA VAL A 201 -18.37 12.59 5.46
C VAL A 201 -18.16 13.84 6.32
N PRO A 202 -18.95 14.91 6.15
CA PRO A 202 -20.02 15.15 5.18
C PRO A 202 -19.53 16.00 3.99
N MET A 203 -19.11 15.35 2.91
CA MET A 203 -18.55 16.06 1.75
C MET A 203 -19.57 16.09 0.61
N GLN A 204 -20.23 17.24 0.41
CA GLN A 204 -21.23 17.42 -0.64
C GLN A 204 -20.57 17.45 -2.04
N GLY A 205 -21.21 16.80 -3.02
CA GLY A 205 -20.73 16.75 -4.40
C GLY A 205 -19.59 15.75 -4.63
N CYS A 206 -19.10 15.08 -3.60
CA CYS A 206 -18.22 13.93 -3.74
C CYS A 206 -19.04 12.72 -4.22
N VAL A 207 -18.53 12.01 -5.22
CA VAL A 207 -19.23 10.90 -5.87
C VAL A 207 -18.35 9.65 -5.84
N GLU A 208 -18.88 8.54 -5.33
CA GLU A 208 -18.21 7.25 -5.46
C GLU A 208 -18.32 6.75 -6.91
N ASN A 209 -17.31 6.02 -7.37
CA ASN A 209 -17.38 5.43 -8.71
C ASN A 209 -18.57 4.47 -8.80
N PRO A 210 -19.43 4.58 -9.83
CA PRO A 210 -20.50 3.64 -10.04
C PRO A 210 -19.90 2.23 -10.26
N GLY A 211 -20.24 1.28 -9.38
CA GLY A 211 -19.77 -0.11 -9.43
C GLY A 211 -18.89 -0.53 -8.25
N VAL A 212 -18.58 0.37 -7.34
CA VAL A 212 -17.95 0.03 -6.06
C VAL A 212 -19.04 -0.27 -5.05
N HIS A 213 -19.00 -1.46 -4.45
CA HIS A 213 -19.91 -1.84 -3.38
C HIS A 213 -19.92 -0.80 -2.26
N ALA A 214 -21.10 -0.52 -1.74
CA ALA A 214 -21.30 0.40 -0.63
C ALA A 214 -20.31 0.10 0.53
N PRO A 215 -19.80 1.12 1.20
CA PRO A 215 -18.91 0.92 2.32
C PRO A 215 -19.58 0.03 3.38
N PHE A 216 -18.80 -0.87 3.98
CA PHE A 216 -19.22 -1.63 5.14
C PHE A 216 -19.89 -0.70 6.17
N PRO A 217 -20.97 -1.11 6.81
CA PRO A 217 -21.59 -0.30 7.84
C PRO A 217 -20.55 0.00 8.93
N ALA A 218 -20.41 1.27 9.24
CA ALA A 218 -19.57 1.72 10.33
C ALA A 218 -19.86 0.88 11.58
N HIS A 219 -18.83 0.30 12.19
CA HIS A 219 -18.97 -0.46 13.41
C HIS A 219 -19.66 0.38 14.48
N GLY A 220 -20.93 0.00 14.74
CA GLY A 220 -21.57 0.06 16.02
C GLY A 220 -21.77 1.38 16.73
N ALA A 221 -22.90 2.04 16.46
CA ALA A 221 -23.65 2.59 17.56
C ALA A 221 -24.53 1.46 18.17
N PRO A 222 -24.67 1.33 19.51
CA PRO A 222 -25.45 0.25 20.11
C PRO A 222 -26.95 0.49 19.87
N GLY A 223 -27.48 -0.17 18.84
CA GLY A 223 -28.90 -0.26 18.54
C GLY A 223 -29.57 -1.19 19.56
N ARG A 224 -30.56 -0.66 20.26
CA ARG A 224 -31.39 -1.36 21.25
C ARG A 224 -31.92 -2.70 20.69
N SER A 225 -31.56 -3.76 21.43
CA SER A 225 -32.12 -5.10 21.36
C SER A 225 -33.63 -5.12 21.40
N ARG A 226 -34.28 -5.85 20.48
CA ARG A 226 -35.59 -6.49 20.77
C ARG A 226 -35.49 -7.97 20.38
N ARG A 227 -35.43 -8.76 21.49
CA ARG A 227 -35.99 -10.10 21.73
C ARG A 227 -35.84 -11.20 20.70
N GLY A 228 -35.19 -12.27 21.13
CA GLY A 228 -35.25 -13.60 20.55
C GLY A 228 -34.13 -14.49 21.12
N LEU A 229 -34.28 -14.91 22.39
CA LEU A 229 -33.36 -15.84 23.04
C LEU A 229 -33.54 -17.26 22.45
N MET A 230 -32.43 -17.84 21.97
CA MET A 230 -32.17 -19.27 22.08
C MET A 230 -30.76 -19.46 22.64
N PRO A 231 -30.56 -20.29 23.66
CA PRO A 231 -29.26 -20.45 24.28
C PRO A 231 -28.39 -21.39 23.45
N TRP A 232 -27.19 -20.92 23.11
CA TRP A 232 -26.13 -21.75 22.56
C TRP A 232 -25.44 -22.50 23.71
N THR A 233 -25.46 -23.83 23.66
CA THR A 233 -24.73 -24.68 24.57
C THR A 233 -23.35 -25.03 23.98
N PRO A 234 -22.26 -24.89 24.74
CA PRO A 234 -20.95 -25.30 24.22
C PRO A 234 -20.80 -26.81 24.25
N SER A 235 -20.52 -27.41 23.09
CA SER A 235 -20.19 -28.81 22.97
C SER A 235 -18.68 -29.03 23.12
N THR A 236 -18.36 -29.77 24.14
CA THR A 236 -17.23 -30.70 24.35
C THR A 236 -15.85 -30.41 23.76
N ARG A 237 -14.92 -30.27 24.71
CA ARG A 237 -13.46 -30.38 24.57
C ARG A 237 -13.05 -31.59 23.73
N LEU A 238 -12.15 -31.35 22.75
CA LEU A 238 -11.26 -32.38 22.22
C LEU A 238 -9.95 -32.39 23.03
N PRO A 239 -9.32 -33.56 23.25
CA PRO A 239 -8.17 -33.70 24.13
C PRO A 239 -6.89 -33.17 23.48
N ALA A 240 -6.03 -32.59 24.34
CA ALA A 240 -4.69 -32.14 23.98
C ALA A 240 -3.82 -33.34 23.59
N GLU A 241 -3.37 -33.41 22.36
CA GLU A 241 -2.27 -34.26 21.94
C GLU A 241 -0.94 -33.62 22.31
N ARG A 242 -0.17 -34.39 23.13
CA ARG A 242 1.20 -34.03 23.52
C ARG A 242 2.15 -34.25 22.34
N PHE A 243 2.90 -33.24 21.98
CA PHE A 243 4.10 -33.42 21.18
C PHE A 243 5.29 -33.73 22.09
N PRO A 244 6.12 -34.75 21.76
CA PRO A 244 7.29 -35.06 22.54
C PRO A 244 8.39 -34.03 22.36
N ALA A 245 8.96 -33.62 23.48
CA ALA A 245 10.22 -32.90 23.52
C ALA A 245 11.35 -33.91 23.27
N ASP A 246 12.11 -33.69 22.18
CA ASP A 246 13.47 -34.19 22.13
C ASP A 246 14.37 -33.19 21.41
N ALA A 247 15.33 -32.76 22.21
CA ALA A 247 16.34 -31.78 21.88
C ALA A 247 17.43 -32.42 21.03
N GLY A 248 17.70 -31.88 19.88
CA GLY A 248 18.96 -32.07 19.16
C GLY A 248 19.81 -30.83 19.31
N VAL A 249 20.78 -30.91 20.18
CA VAL A 249 21.92 -29.97 20.27
C VAL A 249 22.72 -30.11 18.98
N LEU A 250 22.83 -29.05 18.20
CA LEU A 250 23.80 -28.95 17.12
C LEU A 250 24.93 -28.01 17.50
N GLU A 251 26.10 -28.59 17.42
CA GLU A 251 27.41 -28.10 17.79
C GLU A 251 27.83 -26.81 17.05
N ASN A 252 28.69 -26.08 17.74
CA ASN A 252 29.49 -24.94 17.33
C ASN A 252 30.09 -25.07 15.92
N VAL A 253 29.74 -24.16 15.04
CA VAL A 253 30.52 -23.84 13.82
C VAL A 253 31.18 -22.48 14.04
N PRO A 254 32.51 -22.37 13.94
CA PRO A 254 33.22 -21.11 14.13
C PRO A 254 32.97 -20.16 12.94
N PRO A 255 33.01 -18.83 13.16
CA PRO A 255 32.79 -17.87 12.10
C PRO A 255 33.94 -17.85 11.10
N PRO A 256 33.64 -17.62 9.78
CA PRO A 256 34.71 -17.48 8.80
C PRO A 256 35.45 -16.16 8.99
N SER A 257 36.77 -16.26 8.87
CA SER A 257 37.76 -15.20 9.00
C SER A 257 37.52 -14.04 8.03
N THR A 258 37.67 -12.83 8.57
CA THR A 258 37.74 -11.56 7.85
C THR A 258 38.90 -11.53 6.86
N SER A 259 38.63 -11.28 5.59
CA SER A 259 39.61 -10.76 4.63
C SER A 259 39.07 -9.53 3.94
N SER A 260 39.75 -8.45 4.23
CA SER A 260 39.93 -7.17 3.51
C SER A 260 39.11 -6.83 2.28
N GLY A 261 38.36 -5.74 2.37
CA GLY A 261 38.40 -4.58 1.49
C GLY A 261 37.91 -4.75 0.05
N ARG A 262 36.65 -4.33 -0.15
CA ARG A 262 36.25 -3.58 -1.35
C ARG A 262 35.12 -2.61 -0.98
N PRO A 263 35.13 -1.35 -1.52
CA PRO A 263 34.09 -0.39 -1.25
C PRO A 263 32.77 -0.82 -1.90
N ALA A 264 31.66 -0.49 -1.23
CA ALA A 264 30.31 -0.71 -1.70
C ALA A 264 30.14 -0.11 -3.10
N THR A 265 29.85 -0.97 -4.07
CA THR A 265 29.53 -0.57 -5.44
C THR A 265 28.12 0.03 -5.41
N GLU A 266 28.05 1.32 -5.66
CA GLU A 266 26.83 2.06 -5.99
C GLU A 266 26.13 1.34 -7.17
N LEU A 267 24.82 1.09 -7.05
CA LEU A 267 24.04 0.49 -8.12
C LEU A 267 24.09 1.41 -9.35
N PRO A 268 24.33 0.90 -10.55
CA PRO A 268 24.34 1.74 -11.74
C PRO A 268 22.96 2.37 -11.95
N PRO A 269 22.89 3.59 -12.50
CA PRO A 269 21.65 4.23 -12.84
C PRO A 269 20.88 3.40 -13.87
N PRO A 270 19.53 3.45 -13.88
CA PRO A 270 18.71 2.72 -14.82
C PRO A 270 19.06 3.15 -16.25
N VAL A 271 19.15 2.16 -17.15
CA VAL A 271 19.30 2.41 -18.58
C VAL A 271 18.05 3.17 -19.05
N PRO A 272 18.18 4.32 -19.73
CA PRO A 272 17.04 5.02 -20.27
C PRO A 272 16.27 4.11 -21.23
N LEU A 273 14.97 3.93 -21.00
CA LEU A 273 14.09 3.31 -21.98
C LEU A 273 14.04 4.26 -23.19
N ASP A 274 14.55 3.80 -24.33
CA ASP A 274 14.41 4.44 -25.60
C ASP A 274 12.92 4.48 -26.00
N LEU A 275 12.30 5.64 -25.87
CA LEU A 275 10.88 5.88 -26.18
C LEU A 275 10.64 6.16 -27.67
N SER A 276 11.58 5.82 -28.55
CA SER A 276 11.52 6.11 -30.01
C SER A 276 11.04 4.93 -30.86
N THR A 277 10.02 4.17 -30.45
CA THR A 277 9.37 3.26 -31.40
C THR A 277 7.85 3.28 -31.27
N GLY A 278 7.23 3.88 -32.30
CA GLY A 278 6.00 3.41 -32.91
C GLY A 278 4.70 3.85 -32.25
N VAL A 279 4.27 5.06 -32.60
CA VAL A 279 2.85 5.37 -32.67
C VAL A 279 2.33 4.70 -33.95
N ASP A 280 1.53 3.64 -33.81
CA ASP A 280 0.61 3.24 -34.85
C ASP A 280 -0.81 3.49 -34.33
N ASP A 281 -1.41 4.56 -34.84
CA ASP A 281 -2.83 4.81 -34.84
C ASP A 281 -3.54 3.65 -35.55
N VAL A 282 -4.46 2.99 -34.88
CA VAL A 282 -5.55 2.30 -35.56
C VAL A 282 -6.86 2.64 -34.87
N ASP A 283 -7.62 3.48 -35.56
CA ASP A 283 -9.06 3.68 -35.40
C ASP A 283 -9.84 2.34 -35.49
N GLY A 284 -10.86 2.18 -34.59
CA GLY A 284 -11.80 1.10 -34.62
C GLY A 284 -12.68 1.09 -33.37
#